data_32a29d239a562fdd878258f414446c2f
#
_entry.id   32a29d239a562fdd878258f414446c2f
#
_cell.length_a   1.000
_cell.length_b   1.000
_cell.length_c   1.000
_cell.angle_alpha   90.00
_cell.angle_beta   90.00
_cell.angle_gamma   90.00
#
_symmetry.space_group_name_H-M   'P 1'
#
loop_
_entity.id
_entity.type
_entity.pdbx_description
1 polymer ?
#
loop_
_entity_poly.entity_id
_entity_poly.type
_entity_poly.pdbx_seq_one_letter_code
_entity_poly.pdbx_strand_id
1 'polypeptide(L)'
;MTMGTISYTYDHQWYVDVADAASGAPKYVLVTDDEGFNPSNNDASYEPKYKCNKTNPKYVTGRKTNIEMDIDIVEGQELQEWLVKHEDDINVPTSVVRVWRFPDGTSTAKEAAFAMTLSPIDGDAEGALKAKGTLSMTSDGWTEGTFDEKTKTFTAKPATLLAQG
;
A
#
# COMPACT_ATOMS: atom_id res chain seq x y z
N MET A 1 -30.32 -16.04 -10.46
CA MET A 1 -29.66 -14.93 -9.75
C MET A 1 -28.46 -15.50 -9.01
N THR A 2 -27.26 -15.16 -9.43
CA THR A 2 -26.04 -15.63 -8.78
C THR A 2 -25.84 -14.76 -7.53
N MET A 3 -25.91 -15.35 -6.34
CA MET A 3 -25.56 -14.61 -5.13
C MET A 3 -24.06 -14.36 -5.12
N GLY A 4 -23.67 -13.10 -4.97
CA GLY A 4 -22.25 -12.74 -4.81
C GLY A 4 -21.67 -13.30 -3.51
N THR A 5 -20.44 -13.72 -3.55
CA THR A 5 -19.70 -14.18 -2.37
C THR A 5 -19.04 -12.98 -1.68
N ILE A 6 -19.14 -12.93 -0.38
CA ILE A 6 -18.49 -11.88 0.42
C ILE A 6 -16.97 -12.10 0.38
N SER A 7 -16.22 -11.04 0.05
CA SER A 7 -14.77 -11.03 0.19
C SER A 7 -14.38 -10.73 1.63
N TYR A 8 -13.42 -11.47 2.15
CA TYR A 8 -12.90 -11.30 3.50
C TYR A 8 -11.54 -10.60 3.48
N THR A 9 -11.17 -10.00 4.59
CA THR A 9 -9.90 -9.29 4.74
C THR A 9 -8.68 -10.19 4.43
N TYR A 10 -8.75 -11.48 4.78
CA TYR A 10 -7.67 -12.43 4.50
C TYR A 10 -7.52 -12.79 3.01
N ASP A 11 -8.51 -12.47 2.18
CA ASP A 11 -8.42 -12.63 0.72
C ASP A 11 -7.60 -11.51 0.06
N HIS A 12 -7.32 -10.45 0.80
CA HIS A 12 -6.51 -9.32 0.37
C HIS A 12 -5.17 -9.34 1.10
N GLN A 13 -4.10 -9.30 0.33
CA GLN A 13 -2.76 -9.37 0.88
C GLN A 13 -1.93 -8.17 0.44
N TRP A 14 -1.04 -7.77 1.33
CA TRP A 14 -0.10 -6.69 1.09
C TRP A 14 1.32 -7.23 1.09
N TYR A 15 2.12 -6.76 0.14
CA TYR A 15 3.55 -7.04 0.06
C TYR A 15 4.32 -5.75 0.08
N VAL A 16 5.41 -5.71 0.81
CA VAL A 16 6.29 -4.55 0.93
C VAL A 16 7.68 -4.92 0.43
N ASP A 17 8.29 -4.02 -0.35
CA ASP A 17 9.66 -4.17 -0.82
C ASP A 17 10.63 -3.84 0.30
N VAL A 18 11.36 -4.85 0.76
CA VAL A 18 12.38 -4.72 1.81
C VAL A 18 13.81 -4.78 1.27
N ALA A 19 13.98 -4.63 -0.05
CA ALA A 19 15.30 -4.64 -0.66
C ALA A 19 16.11 -3.39 -0.24
N ASP A 20 17.42 -3.59 -0.08
CA ASP A 20 18.32 -2.46 0.06
C ASP A 20 18.39 -1.65 -1.26
N ALA A 21 18.51 -0.33 -1.14
CA ALA A 21 18.57 0.56 -2.29
C ALA A 21 19.69 0.21 -3.27
N ALA A 22 20.73 -0.46 -2.79
CA ALA A 22 21.88 -0.89 -3.61
C ALA A 22 21.64 -2.18 -4.40
N SER A 23 20.58 -2.96 -4.11
CA SER A 23 20.38 -4.27 -4.73
C SER A 23 19.83 -4.23 -6.16
N GLY A 24 19.22 -3.12 -6.55
CA GLY A 24 18.68 -2.93 -7.90
C GLY A 24 17.46 -3.78 -8.27
N ALA A 25 17.08 -4.74 -7.43
CA ALA A 25 15.91 -5.61 -7.60
C ALA A 25 15.01 -5.54 -6.37
N PRO A 26 13.68 -5.47 -6.55
CA PRO A 26 12.76 -5.46 -5.43
C PRO A 26 12.69 -6.82 -4.74
N LYS A 27 12.53 -6.81 -3.43
CA LYS A 27 12.31 -8.00 -2.62
C LYS A 27 11.01 -7.83 -1.84
N TYR A 28 9.93 -8.38 -2.38
CA TYR A 28 8.62 -8.29 -1.76
C TYR A 28 8.43 -9.32 -0.66
N VAL A 29 7.98 -8.88 0.49
CA VAL A 29 7.67 -9.72 1.65
C VAL A 29 6.21 -9.50 2.05
N LEU A 30 5.50 -10.60 2.34
CA LEU A 30 4.12 -10.54 2.81
C LEU A 30 4.05 -9.82 4.15
N VAL A 31 3.12 -8.87 4.27
CA VAL A 31 2.80 -8.23 5.54
C VAL A 31 2.07 -9.23 6.43
N THR A 32 2.69 -9.57 7.56
CA THR A 32 2.14 -10.48 8.55
C THR A 32 2.21 -9.84 9.93
N ASP A 33 1.47 -10.40 10.88
CA ASP A 33 1.46 -9.95 12.27
C ASP A 33 1.03 -8.48 12.42
N ASP A 34 0.17 -8.02 11.49
CA ASP A 34 -0.37 -6.67 11.49
C ASP A 34 -1.73 -6.61 12.22
N GLU A 35 -1.87 -5.65 13.10
CA GLU A 35 -3.17 -5.26 13.66
C GLU A 35 -3.85 -4.22 12.76
N GLY A 36 -3.07 -3.52 11.94
CA GLY A 36 -3.56 -2.56 10.98
C GLY A 36 -2.57 -2.32 9.84
N PHE A 37 -3.06 -2.36 8.62
CA PHE A 37 -2.37 -1.94 7.41
C PHE A 37 -3.43 -1.30 6.51
N ASN A 38 -3.83 -0.08 6.88
CA ASN A 38 -5.05 0.53 6.39
C ASN A 38 -4.76 1.67 5.43
N PRO A 39 -5.21 1.55 4.16
CA PRO A 39 -5.09 2.64 3.22
C PRO A 39 -6.14 3.72 3.48
N SER A 40 -5.75 4.96 3.30
CA SER A 40 -6.63 6.11 3.29
C SER A 40 -6.26 7.06 2.16
N ASN A 41 -7.23 7.80 1.68
CA ASN A 41 -6.99 8.78 0.62
C ASN A 41 -7.00 10.19 1.18
N ASN A 42 -5.99 10.96 0.80
CA ASN A 42 -5.93 12.39 1.07
C ASN A 42 -6.18 13.13 -0.25
N ASP A 43 -7.41 13.58 -0.44
CA ASP A 43 -7.84 14.21 -1.68
C ASP A 43 -7.66 15.73 -1.61
N ALA A 44 -7.03 16.29 -2.63
CA ALA A 44 -7.04 17.72 -2.86
C ALA A 44 -8.35 18.10 -3.55
N SER A 45 -8.94 19.22 -3.18
CA SER A 45 -10.20 19.68 -3.74
C SER A 45 -10.15 21.15 -4.13
N TYR A 46 -10.99 21.49 -5.08
CA TYR A 46 -11.21 22.86 -5.53
C TYR A 46 -12.70 23.18 -5.47
N GLU A 47 -13.05 24.26 -4.76
CA GLU A 47 -14.43 24.71 -4.59
C GLU A 47 -14.56 26.16 -5.10
N PRO A 48 -14.84 26.36 -6.40
CA PRO A 48 -15.02 27.70 -6.93
C PRO A 48 -16.36 28.29 -6.47
N LYS A 49 -16.34 29.58 -6.15
CA LYS A 49 -17.55 30.33 -5.79
C LYS A 49 -18.07 31.10 -7.00
N TYR A 50 -19.01 30.50 -7.72
CA TYR A 50 -19.63 31.16 -8.86
C TYR A 50 -20.82 32.03 -8.43
N LYS A 51 -20.84 33.28 -8.89
CA LYS A 51 -21.88 34.27 -8.53
C LYS A 51 -23.29 33.83 -8.90
N CYS A 52 -23.42 32.98 -9.91
CA CYS A 52 -24.72 32.55 -10.43
C CYS A 52 -25.26 31.31 -9.75
N ASN A 53 -24.50 30.67 -8.89
CA ASN A 53 -24.89 29.41 -8.26
C ASN A 53 -25.27 29.60 -6.79
N LYS A 54 -26.36 28.96 -6.37
CA LYS A 54 -26.76 28.94 -4.96
C LYS A 54 -25.82 28.05 -4.12
N THR A 55 -25.24 27.02 -4.74
CA THR A 55 -24.31 26.09 -4.12
C THR A 55 -23.01 26.08 -4.91
N ASN A 56 -21.90 25.94 -4.19
CA ASN A 56 -20.58 25.86 -4.82
C ASN A 56 -20.30 24.42 -5.24
N PRO A 57 -19.92 24.16 -6.49
CA PRO A 57 -19.47 22.83 -6.88
C PRO A 57 -18.12 22.51 -6.21
N LYS A 58 -17.92 21.25 -5.89
CA LYS A 58 -16.66 20.74 -5.34
C LYS A 58 -16.06 19.74 -6.32
N TYR A 59 -14.83 19.98 -6.71
CA TYR A 59 -14.07 19.10 -7.60
C TYR A 59 -12.88 18.51 -6.84
N VAL A 60 -12.69 17.19 -6.94
CA VAL A 60 -11.48 16.53 -6.45
C VAL A 60 -10.41 16.69 -7.52
N THR A 61 -9.34 17.42 -7.20
CA THR A 61 -8.27 17.77 -8.14
C THR A 61 -7.07 16.85 -8.07
N GLY A 62 -6.96 16.08 -7.02
CA GLY A 62 -5.88 15.11 -6.87
C GLY A 62 -6.17 14.13 -5.75
N ARG A 63 -5.54 12.96 -5.84
CA ARG A 63 -5.68 11.92 -4.82
C ARG A 63 -4.32 11.32 -4.50
N LYS A 64 -4.01 11.23 -3.22
CA LYS A 64 -2.86 10.48 -2.71
C LYS A 64 -3.31 9.47 -1.67
N THR A 65 -2.75 8.30 -1.74
CA THR A 65 -3.03 7.24 -0.77
C THR A 65 -1.94 7.23 0.30
N ASN A 66 -2.36 7.20 1.55
CA ASN A 66 -1.50 6.95 2.69
C ASN A 66 -1.89 5.61 3.31
N ILE A 67 -0.92 4.88 3.81
CA ILE A 67 -1.15 3.61 4.52
C ILE A 67 -0.66 3.77 5.95
N GLU A 68 -1.54 3.58 6.91
CA GLU A 68 -1.17 3.53 8.32
C GLU A 68 -0.84 2.10 8.70
N MET A 69 0.32 1.90 9.32
CA MET A 69 0.81 0.60 9.75
C MET A 69 0.74 0.46 11.26
N ASP A 70 0.34 -0.71 11.71
CA ASP A 70 0.46 -1.17 13.09
C ASP A 70 0.83 -2.66 13.05
N ILE A 71 2.12 -2.95 13.19
CA ILE A 71 2.68 -4.29 12.99
C ILE A 71 3.40 -4.72 14.26
N ASP A 72 3.10 -5.92 14.75
CA ASP A 72 3.79 -6.51 15.89
C ASP A 72 5.20 -6.97 15.47
N ILE A 73 6.18 -6.69 16.32
CA ILE A 73 7.56 -7.12 16.06
C ILE A 73 7.71 -8.57 16.51
N VAL A 74 7.89 -9.44 15.51
CA VAL A 74 8.14 -10.87 15.71
C VAL A 74 9.55 -11.18 15.20
N GLU A 75 10.37 -11.82 16.04
CA GLU A 75 11.74 -12.18 15.68
C GLU A 75 11.77 -13.15 14.50
N GLY A 76 12.76 -12.99 13.63
CA GLY A 76 12.98 -13.87 12.48
C GLY A 76 12.13 -13.56 11.26
N GLN A 77 11.29 -12.53 11.30
CA GLN A 77 10.51 -12.07 10.16
C GLN A 77 11.24 -10.95 9.41
N GLU A 78 11.38 -11.10 8.09
CA GLU A 78 12.16 -10.16 7.28
C GLU A 78 11.60 -8.73 7.28
N LEU A 79 10.27 -8.60 7.25
CA LEU A 79 9.63 -7.28 7.27
C LEU A 79 9.90 -6.56 8.59
N GLN A 80 9.75 -7.25 9.71
CA GLN A 80 9.95 -6.69 11.04
C GLN A 80 11.41 -6.31 11.27
N GLU A 81 12.36 -7.12 10.79
CA GLU A 81 13.78 -6.77 10.84
C GLU A 81 14.11 -5.54 10.02
N TRP A 82 13.51 -5.41 8.83
CA TRP A 82 13.65 -4.21 7.98
C TRP A 82 13.05 -2.97 8.64
N LEU A 83 11.90 -3.08 9.31
CA LEU A 83 11.29 -1.98 10.06
C LEU A 83 12.19 -1.51 11.21
N VAL A 84 12.75 -2.44 11.98
CA VAL A 84 13.67 -2.10 13.07
C VAL A 84 14.92 -1.39 12.56
N LYS A 85 15.46 -1.84 11.44
CA LYS A 85 16.64 -1.23 10.81
C LYS A 85 16.39 0.24 10.41
N HIS A 86 15.15 0.58 10.04
CA HIS A 86 14.77 1.91 9.55
C HIS A 86 13.98 2.74 10.56
N GLU A 87 14.04 2.38 11.84
CA GLU A 87 13.28 3.08 12.91
C GLU A 87 13.57 4.58 12.97
N ASP A 88 14.84 4.97 12.82
CA ASP A 88 15.27 6.36 12.92
C ASP A 88 15.34 7.08 11.57
N ASP A 89 15.03 6.40 10.49
CA ASP A 89 15.08 6.96 9.15
C ASP A 89 13.74 7.60 8.78
N ILE A 90 13.80 8.66 7.99
CA ILE A 90 12.62 9.33 7.45
C ILE A 90 12.53 9.14 5.94
N ASN A 91 11.31 9.06 5.43
CA ASN A 91 11.05 8.94 4.00
C ASN A 91 11.82 7.79 3.33
N VAL A 92 11.82 6.62 3.97
CA VAL A 92 12.46 5.43 3.41
C VAL A 92 11.72 5.00 2.15
N PRO A 93 12.38 4.97 0.98
CA PRO A 93 11.73 4.57 -0.25
C PRO A 93 11.40 3.09 -0.24
N THR A 94 10.19 2.76 -0.62
CA THR A 94 9.72 1.38 -0.76
C THR A 94 8.63 1.30 -1.82
N SER A 95 8.27 0.09 -2.21
CA SER A 95 7.13 -0.18 -3.07
C SER A 95 6.18 -1.12 -2.35
N VAL A 96 4.89 -0.94 -2.56
CA VAL A 96 3.84 -1.75 -1.96
C VAL A 96 3.00 -2.36 -3.06
N VAL A 97 2.77 -3.66 -2.97
CA VAL A 97 1.87 -4.41 -3.87
C VAL A 97 0.65 -4.85 -3.06
N ARG A 98 -0.52 -4.52 -3.58
CA ARG A 98 -1.78 -5.00 -3.03
C ARG A 98 -2.35 -6.08 -3.95
N VAL A 99 -2.63 -7.25 -3.39
CA VAL A 99 -3.16 -8.39 -4.13
C VAL A 99 -4.58 -8.68 -3.64
N TRP A 100 -5.53 -8.72 -4.58
CA TRP A 100 -6.88 -9.20 -4.34
C TRP A 100 -7.04 -10.59 -4.93
N ARG A 101 -7.55 -11.49 -4.13
CA ARG A 101 -7.94 -12.83 -4.58
C ARG A 101 -9.44 -12.93 -4.60
N PHE A 102 -9.96 -13.51 -5.66
CA PHE A 102 -11.39 -13.74 -5.81
C PHE A 102 -11.75 -15.20 -5.58
N PRO A 103 -12.99 -15.49 -5.13
CA PRO A 103 -13.41 -16.87 -4.87
C PRO A 103 -13.35 -17.81 -6.08
N ASP A 104 -13.35 -17.28 -7.30
CA ASP A 104 -13.23 -18.05 -8.54
C ASP A 104 -11.79 -18.47 -8.86
N GLY A 105 -10.82 -18.13 -8.00
CA GLY A 105 -9.40 -18.42 -8.19
C GLY A 105 -8.63 -17.38 -8.97
N THR A 106 -9.27 -16.34 -9.48
CA THR A 106 -8.59 -15.23 -10.13
C THR A 106 -8.02 -14.25 -9.11
N SER A 107 -7.00 -13.51 -9.51
CA SER A 107 -6.39 -12.47 -8.68
C SER A 107 -5.98 -11.26 -9.52
N THR A 108 -6.01 -10.10 -8.90
CA THR A 108 -5.46 -8.85 -9.47
C THR A 108 -4.51 -8.22 -8.49
N ALA A 109 -3.55 -7.48 -8.99
CA ALA A 109 -2.58 -6.79 -8.16
C ALA A 109 -2.36 -5.37 -8.67
N LYS A 110 -1.96 -4.50 -7.77
CA LYS A 110 -1.49 -3.15 -8.11
C LYS A 110 -0.30 -2.77 -7.24
N GLU A 111 0.60 -1.99 -7.81
CA GLU A 111 1.84 -1.53 -7.19
C GLU A 111 1.91 -0.02 -7.18
N ALA A 112 2.49 0.54 -6.13
CA ALA A 112 2.84 1.95 -6.07
C ALA A 112 4.10 2.15 -5.24
N ALA A 113 4.81 3.25 -5.49
CA ALA A 113 5.93 3.66 -4.68
C ALA A 113 5.46 4.50 -3.49
N PHE A 114 6.10 4.26 -2.35
CA PHE A 114 5.81 4.94 -1.09
C PHE A 114 7.09 5.39 -0.39
N ALA A 115 6.95 6.37 0.47
CA ALA A 115 7.98 6.75 1.43
C ALA A 115 7.47 6.42 2.83
N MET A 116 8.25 5.65 3.57
CA MET A 116 7.91 5.20 4.92
C MET A 116 8.57 6.07 5.98
N THR A 117 7.81 6.44 7.01
CA THR A 117 8.34 7.04 8.22
C THR A 117 7.69 6.34 9.42
N LEU A 118 8.53 5.84 10.31
CA LEU A 118 8.09 5.15 11.52
C LEU A 118 8.06 6.09 12.71
N SER A 119 7.12 5.85 13.62
CA SER A 119 7.20 6.32 15.00
C SER A 119 8.19 5.41 15.76
N PRO A 120 8.76 5.87 16.90
CA PRO A 120 9.61 5.00 17.71
C PRO A 120 8.91 3.69 18.04
N ILE A 121 9.63 2.58 17.90
CA ILE A 121 9.12 1.24 18.20
C ILE A 121 8.98 1.12 19.71
N ASP A 122 7.76 0.87 20.18
CA ASP A 122 7.41 0.85 21.59
C ASP A 122 6.35 -0.21 21.88
N GLY A 123 6.12 -0.48 23.13
CA GLY A 123 5.09 -1.38 23.59
C GLY A 123 4.86 -1.24 25.10
N ASP A 124 3.71 -1.70 25.56
CA ASP A 124 3.40 -1.75 26.99
C ASP A 124 4.22 -2.84 27.70
N ALA A 125 4.40 -2.70 29.01
CA ALA A 125 5.24 -3.58 29.81
C ALA A 125 4.87 -5.09 29.70
N GLU A 126 3.62 -5.39 29.43
CA GLU A 126 3.11 -6.75 29.24
C GLU A 126 2.68 -7.03 27.78
N GLY A 127 2.91 -6.07 26.87
CA GLY A 127 2.52 -6.15 25.48
C GLY A 127 3.67 -6.46 24.53
N ALA A 128 3.32 -6.72 23.27
CA ALA A 128 4.31 -6.86 22.20
C ALA A 128 4.87 -5.50 21.80
N LEU A 129 6.11 -5.50 21.32
CA LEU A 129 6.66 -4.32 20.64
C LEU A 129 5.92 -4.10 19.32
N LYS A 130 5.56 -2.86 19.04
CA LYS A 130 4.81 -2.49 17.84
C LYS A 130 5.55 -1.46 17.01
N ALA A 131 5.59 -1.70 15.71
CA ALA A 131 6.03 -0.73 14.72
C ALA A 131 4.79 -0.01 14.17
N LYS A 132 4.68 1.27 14.47
CA LYS A 132 3.64 2.15 13.95
C LYS A 132 4.27 3.17 13.02
N GLY A 133 3.63 3.43 11.91
CA GLY A 133 4.14 4.41 10.97
C GLY A 133 3.18 4.68 9.83
N THR A 134 3.64 5.50 8.91
CA THR A 134 2.86 5.92 7.75
C THR A 134 3.67 5.70 6.49
N LEU A 135 3.03 5.10 5.49
CA LEU A 135 3.51 5.03 4.12
C LEU A 135 2.78 6.10 3.31
N SER A 136 3.51 7.03 2.74
CA SER A 136 2.96 8.08 1.88
C SER A 136 3.29 7.80 0.43
N MET A 137 2.29 7.80 -0.45
CA MET A 137 2.48 7.54 -1.87
C MET A 137 3.36 8.61 -2.52
N THR A 138 4.41 8.18 -3.19
CA THR A 138 5.33 9.04 -3.93
C THR A 138 5.19 8.90 -5.45
N SER A 139 4.59 7.82 -5.93
CA SER A 139 4.27 7.63 -7.34
C SER A 139 3.01 8.38 -7.73
N ASP A 140 2.77 8.48 -9.04
CA ASP A 140 1.61 9.15 -9.62
C ASP A 140 0.40 8.19 -9.74
N GLY A 141 0.10 7.53 -8.63
CA GLY A 141 -0.99 6.56 -8.51
C GLY A 141 -0.54 5.11 -8.51
N TRP A 142 -1.51 4.22 -8.67
CA TRP A 142 -1.28 2.78 -8.69
C TRP A 142 -1.08 2.26 -10.11
N THR A 143 -0.15 1.34 -10.27
CA THR A 143 0.07 0.60 -11.52
C THR A 143 -0.59 -0.78 -11.41
N GLU A 144 -1.54 -1.07 -12.29
CA GLU A 144 -2.20 -2.38 -12.33
C GLU A 144 -1.29 -3.45 -12.96
N GLY A 145 -1.44 -4.67 -12.50
CA GLY A 145 -0.68 -5.79 -13.01
C GLY A 145 -1.04 -7.12 -12.36
N THR A 146 -0.09 -8.04 -12.40
CA THR A 146 -0.19 -9.35 -11.78
C THR A 146 0.98 -9.56 -10.82
N PHE A 147 0.74 -10.35 -9.78
CA PHE A 147 1.77 -10.69 -8.80
C PHE A 147 1.91 -12.22 -8.69
N ASP A 148 3.12 -12.72 -8.92
CA ASP A 148 3.46 -14.13 -8.71
C ASP A 148 3.90 -14.35 -7.27
N GLU A 149 3.10 -15.06 -6.50
CA GLU A 149 3.37 -15.32 -5.09
C GLU A 149 4.54 -16.27 -4.86
N LYS A 150 4.84 -17.13 -5.81
CA LYS A 150 5.94 -18.08 -5.70
C LYS A 150 7.29 -17.40 -5.90
N THR A 151 7.38 -16.55 -6.90
CA THR A 151 8.61 -15.79 -7.22
C THR A 151 8.66 -14.43 -6.55
N LYS A 152 7.53 -13.98 -5.95
CA LYS A 152 7.40 -12.65 -5.33
C LYS A 152 7.70 -11.53 -6.31
N THR A 153 7.19 -11.66 -7.53
CA THR A 153 7.45 -10.74 -8.63
C THR A 153 6.15 -10.07 -9.11
N PHE A 154 6.18 -8.76 -9.21
CA PHE A 154 5.10 -7.97 -9.81
C PHE A 154 5.39 -7.73 -11.28
N THR A 155 4.39 -7.96 -12.14
CA THR A 155 4.44 -7.68 -13.56
C THR A 155 3.36 -6.67 -13.91
N ALA A 156 3.76 -5.49 -14.36
CA ALA A 156 2.83 -4.45 -14.77
C ALA A 156 2.02 -4.88 -15.99
N LYS A 157 0.73 -4.52 -15.99
CA LYS A 157 -0.13 -4.71 -17.15
C LYS A 157 0.38 -3.83 -18.30
N PRO A 158 0.54 -4.38 -19.52
CA PRO A 158 0.94 -3.58 -20.66
C PRO A 158 -0.01 -2.41 -20.87
N ALA A 159 0.54 -1.21 -21.11
CA ALA A 159 -0.27 -0.06 -21.48
C ALA A 159 -1.00 -0.38 -22.78
N THR A 160 -2.33 -0.31 -22.78
CA THR A 160 -3.11 -0.42 -24.00
C THR A 160 -2.88 0.85 -24.80
N LEU A 161 -2.05 0.76 -25.85
CA LEU A 161 -1.97 1.80 -26.84
C LEU A 161 -3.34 1.91 -27.48
N LEU A 162 -4.06 2.99 -27.18
CA LEU A 162 -5.25 3.34 -27.94
C LEU A 162 -4.79 3.51 -29.39
N ALA A 163 -5.24 2.60 -30.27
CA ALA A 163 -5.00 2.73 -31.68
C ALA A 163 -5.58 4.08 -32.11
N GLN A 164 -4.72 5.02 -32.43
CA GLN A 164 -5.13 6.24 -33.11
C GLN A 164 -5.49 5.86 -34.53
N GLY A 165 -6.77 5.70 -34.73
CA GLY A 165 -7.35 5.55 -36.06
C GLY A 165 -7.42 6.88 -36.79
#